data_16478d8962a603daf932f52b8f3f135f
#
_entry.id   16478d8962a603daf932f52b8f3f135f
#
_cell.length_a   1.000
_cell.length_b   1.000
_cell.length_c   1.000
_cell.angle_alpha   90.00
_cell.angle_beta   90.00
_cell.angle_gamma   90.00
#
_symmetry.space_group_name_H-M   'P 1'
#
loop_
_entity.id
_entity.type
_entity.pdbx_description
1 polymer ?
#
loop_
_entity_poly.entity_id
_entity_poly.type
_entity_poly.pdbx_seq_one_letter_code
_entity_poly.pdbx_strand_id
1 'polypeptide(L)'
;MPSDDAPAAAGLLQGLQETCHDMRQPVASVFALAAAALAEPGLPQAARTRLEQIVEQAEWLADLILHSLHNAAQGALGTCEADLLQVANETAAAECVTWAGELRIVSPDVRVFVAVHPVLLRRMVANLLSNAVRAAGPAGTVTIEVGHEHGLALISVADTGPGFGNIQKGLGIGLAQVSRSAIRHGGRLECGSGAGGGTRVSLWLPTAPGQSLAAGADRKPRGQESTTLGLRTTAGSAVDGTPGAG
;
A
#
# COMPACT_ATOMS: atom_id res chain seq x y z
N MET A 1 0.25 -45.04 15.59
CA MET A 1 -1.14 -44.52 15.67
C MET A 1 -1.11 -43.16 14.93
N PRO A 2 -1.61 -43.04 13.71
CA PRO A 2 -1.79 -41.73 13.08
C PRO A 2 -2.97 -41.05 13.76
N SER A 3 -2.77 -39.76 14.10
CA SER A 3 -3.70 -38.92 14.84
C SER A 3 -4.98 -38.66 14.03
N ASP A 4 -6.12 -38.95 14.60
CA ASP A 4 -7.48 -38.74 14.07
C ASP A 4 -7.89 -37.26 13.95
N ASP A 5 -6.99 -36.33 14.26
CA ASP A 5 -7.26 -34.89 14.30
C ASP A 5 -7.18 -34.15 12.94
N ALA A 6 -6.60 -34.77 11.92
CA ALA A 6 -6.38 -34.12 10.61
C ALA A 6 -7.69 -33.78 9.84
N PRO A 7 -8.74 -34.68 9.80
CA PRO A 7 -9.97 -34.33 9.08
C PRO A 7 -10.82 -33.27 9.79
N ALA A 8 -10.79 -33.21 11.12
CA ALA A 8 -11.50 -32.16 11.88
C ALA A 8 -10.90 -30.76 11.69
N ALA A 9 -9.58 -30.65 11.65
CA ALA A 9 -8.88 -29.40 11.37
C ALA A 9 -9.14 -28.91 9.94
N ALA A 10 -9.17 -29.80 8.95
CA ALA A 10 -9.48 -29.45 7.56
C ALA A 10 -10.91 -28.92 7.40
N GLY A 11 -11.89 -29.54 8.07
CA GLY A 11 -13.28 -29.07 8.05
C GLY A 11 -13.48 -27.71 8.71
N LEU A 12 -12.77 -27.42 9.81
CA LEU A 12 -12.79 -26.10 10.46
C LEU A 12 -12.18 -25.02 9.57
N LEU A 13 -11.07 -25.32 8.89
CA LEU A 13 -10.43 -24.39 7.96
C LEU A 13 -11.33 -24.07 6.76
N GLN A 14 -12.01 -25.09 6.19
CA GLN A 14 -12.94 -24.89 5.10
C GLN A 14 -14.14 -24.04 5.53
N GLY A 15 -14.74 -24.29 6.68
CA GLY A 15 -15.83 -23.49 7.24
C GLY A 15 -15.42 -22.02 7.51
N LEU A 16 -14.20 -21.79 7.99
CA LEU A 16 -13.65 -20.46 8.15
C LEU A 16 -13.45 -19.75 6.81
N GLN A 17 -12.95 -20.46 5.78
CA GLN A 17 -12.78 -19.90 4.44
C GLN A 17 -14.11 -19.50 3.80
N GLU A 18 -15.12 -20.34 3.91
CA GLU A 18 -16.48 -20.06 3.42
C GLU A 18 -17.08 -18.85 4.16
N THR A 19 -17.03 -18.83 5.49
CA THR A 19 -17.53 -17.70 6.30
C THR A 19 -16.83 -16.39 5.95
N CYS A 20 -15.50 -16.42 5.80
CA CYS A 20 -14.74 -15.22 5.41
C CYS A 20 -15.05 -14.77 3.98
N HIS A 21 -15.32 -15.72 3.06
CA HIS A 21 -15.75 -15.39 1.71
C HIS A 21 -17.11 -14.68 1.72
N ASP A 22 -18.07 -15.21 2.47
CA ASP A 22 -19.41 -14.65 2.61
C ASP A 22 -19.41 -13.26 3.27
N MET A 23 -18.48 -13.01 4.18
CA MET A 23 -18.31 -11.70 4.82
C MET A 23 -17.65 -10.66 3.90
N ARG A 24 -16.82 -11.07 2.94
CA ARG A 24 -16.18 -10.13 1.98
C ARG A 24 -17.17 -9.40 1.10
N GLN A 25 -18.19 -10.09 0.64
CA GLN A 25 -19.15 -9.56 -0.32
C GLN A 25 -19.94 -8.38 0.25
N PRO A 26 -20.57 -8.48 1.45
CA PRO A 26 -21.27 -7.36 2.06
C PRO A 26 -20.33 -6.20 2.42
N VAL A 27 -19.09 -6.47 2.87
CA VAL A 27 -18.11 -5.42 3.16
C VAL A 27 -17.72 -4.66 1.90
N ALA A 28 -17.45 -5.37 0.79
CA ALA A 28 -17.18 -4.75 -0.50
C ALA A 28 -18.36 -3.92 -1.02
N SER A 29 -19.59 -4.38 -0.80
CA SER A 29 -20.80 -3.63 -1.17
C SER A 29 -20.95 -2.34 -0.36
N VAL A 30 -20.72 -2.38 0.95
CA VAL A 30 -20.73 -1.19 1.82
C VAL A 30 -19.66 -0.19 1.38
N PHE A 31 -18.46 -0.67 1.09
CA PHE A 31 -17.38 0.16 0.57
C PHE A 31 -17.78 0.84 -0.74
N ALA A 32 -18.29 0.08 -1.72
CA ALA A 32 -18.66 0.59 -3.03
C ALA A 32 -19.78 1.65 -2.94
N LEU A 33 -20.80 1.41 -2.10
CA LEU A 33 -21.90 2.35 -1.89
C LEU A 33 -21.45 3.65 -1.22
N ALA A 34 -20.58 3.54 -0.19
CA ALA A 34 -20.04 4.71 0.49
C ALA A 34 -19.09 5.52 -0.42
N ALA A 35 -18.27 4.85 -1.22
CA ALA A 35 -17.40 5.49 -2.20
C ALA A 35 -18.20 6.20 -3.31
N ALA A 36 -19.26 5.58 -3.82
CA ALA A 36 -20.15 6.20 -4.79
C ALA A 36 -20.83 7.44 -4.22
N ALA A 37 -21.35 7.37 -3.00
CA ALA A 37 -21.97 8.52 -2.33
C ALA A 37 -20.95 9.66 -2.08
N LEU A 38 -19.69 9.35 -1.78
CA LEU A 38 -18.64 10.36 -1.62
C LEU A 38 -18.29 11.10 -2.92
N ALA A 39 -18.56 10.47 -4.07
CA ALA A 39 -18.33 11.08 -5.38
C ALA A 39 -19.44 12.07 -5.78
N GLU A 40 -20.59 12.10 -5.07
CA GLU A 40 -21.68 13.02 -5.38
C GLU A 40 -21.29 14.49 -5.12
N PRO A 41 -21.56 15.38 -6.09
CA PRO A 41 -21.32 16.80 -5.90
C PRO A 41 -22.31 17.41 -4.90
N GLY A 42 -21.85 18.34 -4.06
CA GLY A 42 -22.71 19.05 -3.12
C GLY A 42 -23.00 18.32 -1.81
N LEU A 43 -22.33 17.22 -1.53
CA LEU A 43 -22.50 16.49 -0.28
C LEU A 43 -22.12 17.38 0.92
N PRO A 44 -23.02 17.54 1.94
CA PRO A 44 -22.72 18.31 3.15
C PRO A 44 -21.50 17.75 3.87
N GLN A 45 -20.65 18.61 4.45
CA GLN A 45 -19.41 18.20 5.10
C GLN A 45 -19.66 17.14 6.21
N ALA A 46 -20.70 17.28 6.99
CA ALA A 46 -21.05 16.31 8.03
C ALA A 46 -21.41 14.92 7.45
N ALA A 47 -22.05 14.87 6.29
CA ALA A 47 -22.38 13.61 5.61
C ALA A 47 -21.11 13.00 5.00
N ARG A 48 -20.26 13.82 4.39
CA ARG A 48 -18.95 13.40 3.87
C ARG A 48 -18.14 12.74 4.96
N THR A 49 -17.97 13.38 6.12
CA THR A 49 -17.21 12.83 7.26
C THR A 49 -17.76 11.48 7.72
N ARG A 50 -19.10 11.30 7.76
CA ARG A 50 -19.71 10.01 8.14
C ARG A 50 -19.45 8.92 7.12
N LEU A 51 -19.57 9.23 5.82
CA LEU A 51 -19.30 8.27 4.75
C LEU A 51 -17.81 7.84 4.76
N GLU A 52 -16.93 8.77 5.00
CA GLU A 52 -15.50 8.52 5.15
C GLU A 52 -15.21 7.58 6.32
N GLN A 53 -15.91 7.76 7.46
CA GLN A 53 -15.85 6.83 8.59
C GLN A 53 -16.39 5.44 8.23
N ILE A 54 -17.47 5.36 7.43
CA ILE A 54 -18.03 4.08 6.96
C ILE A 54 -17.02 3.36 6.07
N VAL A 55 -16.37 4.07 5.15
CA VAL A 55 -15.30 3.53 4.32
C VAL A 55 -14.17 2.98 5.20
N GLU A 56 -13.72 3.75 6.20
CA GLU A 56 -12.69 3.31 7.15
C GLU A 56 -13.07 2.00 7.86
N GLN A 57 -14.31 1.91 8.37
CA GLN A 57 -14.78 0.72 9.07
C GLN A 57 -14.90 -0.49 8.14
N ALA A 58 -15.38 -0.30 6.91
CA ALA A 58 -15.46 -1.36 5.91
C ALA A 58 -14.07 -1.88 5.54
N GLU A 59 -13.13 -0.98 5.40
CA GLU A 59 -11.72 -1.32 5.15
C GLU A 59 -11.11 -2.08 6.32
N TRP A 60 -11.36 -1.65 7.56
CA TRP A 60 -10.88 -2.36 8.75
C TRP A 60 -11.46 -3.77 8.85
N LEU A 61 -12.76 -3.95 8.55
CA LEU A 61 -13.39 -5.27 8.50
C LEU A 61 -12.78 -6.16 7.42
N ALA A 62 -12.49 -5.62 6.23
CA ALA A 62 -11.82 -6.36 5.18
C ALA A 62 -10.43 -6.85 5.62
N ASP A 63 -9.67 -6.02 6.34
CA ASP A 63 -8.36 -6.40 6.90
C ASP A 63 -8.49 -7.49 7.96
N LEU A 64 -9.49 -7.42 8.84
CA LEU A 64 -9.75 -8.48 9.83
C LEU A 64 -10.05 -9.82 9.17
N ILE A 65 -10.89 -9.82 8.11
CA ILE A 65 -11.24 -11.03 7.36
C ILE A 65 -9.99 -11.62 6.72
N LEU A 66 -9.17 -10.80 6.06
CA LEU A 66 -7.91 -11.23 5.45
C LEU A 66 -6.92 -11.77 6.49
N HIS A 67 -6.81 -11.11 7.64
CA HIS A 67 -5.92 -11.53 8.71
C HIS A 67 -6.37 -12.85 9.34
N SER A 68 -7.69 -13.04 9.53
CA SER A 68 -8.25 -14.29 10.05
C SER A 68 -7.99 -15.47 9.11
N LEU A 69 -8.14 -15.27 7.80
CA LEU A 69 -7.80 -16.27 6.78
C LEU A 69 -6.30 -16.58 6.76
N HIS A 70 -5.46 -15.56 6.88
CA HIS A 70 -4.01 -15.72 6.89
C HIS A 70 -3.56 -16.53 8.11
N ASN A 71 -4.05 -16.24 9.30
CA ASN A 71 -3.73 -16.98 10.52
C ASN A 71 -4.23 -18.42 10.46
N ALA A 72 -5.42 -18.66 9.90
CA ALA A 72 -5.94 -20.00 9.69
C ALA A 72 -5.12 -20.80 8.66
N ALA A 73 -4.64 -20.14 7.60
CA ALA A 73 -3.80 -20.74 6.58
C ALA A 73 -2.35 -20.98 7.05
N GLN A 74 -1.79 -20.10 7.91
CA GLN A 74 -0.44 -20.30 8.47
C GLN A 74 -0.34 -21.56 9.32
N GLY A 75 -1.42 -21.97 10.01
CA GLY A 75 -1.48 -23.25 10.70
C GLY A 75 -1.43 -24.46 9.76
N ALA A 76 -1.73 -24.29 8.48
CA ALA A 76 -1.89 -25.39 7.51
C ALA A 76 -0.89 -25.39 6.33
N LEU A 77 -0.33 -24.25 5.90
CA LEU A 77 0.37 -24.13 4.60
C LEU A 77 1.69 -23.32 4.62
N GLY A 78 2.28 -23.02 5.77
CA GLY A 78 3.55 -22.27 5.83
C GLY A 78 3.39 -20.75 5.76
N THR A 79 4.51 -20.05 5.94
CA THR A 79 4.57 -18.59 5.96
C THR A 79 4.24 -18.01 4.59
N CYS A 80 3.24 -17.12 4.54
CA CYS A 80 2.98 -16.31 3.35
C CYS A 80 4.01 -15.16 3.32
N GLU A 81 4.88 -15.18 2.33
CA GLU A 81 5.94 -14.18 2.16
C GLU A 81 5.64 -13.30 0.94
N ALA A 82 5.92 -12.02 1.05
CA ALA A 82 5.80 -11.07 -0.04
C ALA A 82 7.15 -10.42 -0.37
N ASP A 83 7.51 -10.38 -1.65
CA ASP A 83 8.64 -9.59 -2.15
C ASP A 83 8.27 -8.11 -2.11
N LEU A 84 8.97 -7.35 -1.28
CA LEU A 84 8.66 -5.95 -1.02
C LEU A 84 8.83 -5.07 -2.27
N LEU A 85 9.86 -5.32 -3.08
CA LEU A 85 10.11 -4.59 -4.31
C LEU A 85 9.07 -4.92 -5.39
N GLN A 86 8.70 -6.20 -5.52
CA GLN A 86 7.65 -6.59 -6.46
C GLN A 86 6.33 -5.90 -6.14
N VAL A 87 5.90 -5.94 -4.88
CA VAL A 87 4.66 -5.29 -4.44
C VAL A 87 4.73 -3.77 -4.62
N ALA A 88 5.88 -3.14 -4.35
CA ALA A 88 6.07 -1.71 -4.57
C ALA A 88 5.90 -1.34 -6.06
N ASN A 89 6.53 -2.09 -6.98
CA ASN A 89 6.42 -1.86 -8.43
C ASN A 89 4.99 -2.06 -8.95
N GLU A 90 4.33 -3.16 -8.57
CA GLU A 90 2.95 -3.45 -8.99
C GLU A 90 1.97 -2.39 -8.49
N THR A 91 2.13 -1.97 -7.23
CA THR A 91 1.27 -0.94 -6.64
C THR A 91 1.51 0.42 -7.29
N ALA A 92 2.76 0.78 -7.53
CA ALA A 92 3.12 2.02 -8.20
C ALA A 92 2.56 2.09 -9.63
N ALA A 93 2.63 0.99 -10.37
CA ALA A 93 2.05 0.89 -11.71
C ALA A 93 0.52 1.07 -11.70
N ALA A 94 -0.17 0.59 -10.66
CA ALA A 94 -1.62 0.73 -10.55
C ALA A 94 -2.06 2.14 -10.09
N GLU A 95 -1.42 2.68 -9.05
CA GLU A 95 -1.83 3.93 -8.40
C GLU A 95 -1.39 5.19 -9.17
N CYS A 96 -0.31 5.12 -9.95
CA CYS A 96 0.26 6.28 -10.63
C CYS A 96 -0.08 6.35 -12.13
N VAL A 97 -0.99 5.52 -12.64
CA VAL A 97 -1.34 5.45 -14.08
C VAL A 97 -1.77 6.81 -14.65
N THR A 98 -2.56 7.56 -13.91
CA THR A 98 -3.11 8.85 -14.37
C THR A 98 -2.37 10.07 -13.81
N TRP A 99 -1.36 9.83 -12.98
CA TRP A 99 -0.60 10.92 -12.38
C TRP A 99 0.51 11.41 -13.32
N ALA A 100 0.59 12.73 -13.53
CA ALA A 100 1.53 13.35 -14.45
C ALA A 100 2.91 13.69 -13.82
N GLY A 101 3.07 13.43 -12.52
CA GLY A 101 4.32 13.68 -11.79
C GLY A 101 5.40 12.63 -12.05
N GLU A 102 6.52 12.78 -11.38
CA GLU A 102 7.66 11.88 -11.49
C GLU A 102 7.66 10.84 -10.38
N LEU A 103 7.69 9.55 -10.74
CA LEU A 103 7.87 8.44 -9.82
C LEU A 103 9.28 7.87 -9.92
N ARG A 104 9.96 7.74 -8.79
CA ARG A 104 11.28 7.10 -8.66
C ARG A 104 11.19 5.92 -7.72
N ILE A 105 11.77 4.77 -8.09
CA ILE A 105 11.89 3.61 -7.23
C ILE A 105 13.37 3.30 -7.05
N VAL A 106 13.81 3.25 -5.81
CA VAL A 106 15.18 2.96 -5.41
C VAL A 106 15.16 1.68 -4.56
N SER A 107 15.94 0.69 -4.94
CA SER A 107 16.03 -0.58 -4.22
C SER A 107 17.48 -1.06 -4.12
N PRO A 108 17.81 -1.87 -3.11
CA PRO A 108 19.08 -2.58 -3.07
C PRO A 108 19.09 -3.72 -4.09
N ASP A 109 20.27 -4.24 -4.40
CA ASP A 109 20.44 -5.40 -5.27
C ASP A 109 19.91 -6.72 -4.66
N VAL A 110 19.50 -6.70 -3.40
CA VAL A 110 19.05 -7.87 -2.66
C VAL A 110 17.53 -7.83 -2.52
N ARG A 111 16.87 -8.94 -2.84
CA ARG A 111 15.43 -9.10 -2.61
C ARG A 111 15.12 -9.11 -1.12
N VAL A 112 14.07 -8.41 -0.73
CA VAL A 112 13.62 -8.30 0.66
C VAL A 112 12.20 -8.87 0.76
N PHE A 113 12.07 -9.96 1.53
CA PHE A 113 10.78 -10.60 1.78
C PHE A 113 10.28 -10.29 3.19
N VAL A 114 8.97 -10.11 3.31
CA VAL A 114 8.28 -9.87 4.59
C VAL A 114 7.21 -10.93 4.82
N ALA A 115 7.00 -11.31 6.08
CA ALA A 115 5.97 -12.26 6.49
C ALA A 115 4.59 -11.59 6.59
N VAL A 116 4.16 -10.97 5.49
CA VAL A 116 2.87 -10.27 5.37
C VAL A 116 2.19 -10.73 4.09
N HIS A 117 0.88 -10.93 4.15
CA HIS A 117 0.12 -11.32 2.97
C HIS A 117 0.24 -10.28 1.85
N PRO A 118 0.54 -10.65 0.58
CA PRO A 118 0.79 -9.70 -0.51
C PRO A 118 -0.33 -8.69 -0.73
N VAL A 119 -1.60 -9.10 -0.56
CA VAL A 119 -2.77 -8.21 -0.71
C VAL A 119 -2.77 -7.13 0.38
N LEU A 120 -2.46 -7.49 1.62
CA LEU A 120 -2.38 -6.53 2.73
C LEU A 120 -1.20 -5.58 2.56
N LEU A 121 -0.02 -6.11 2.19
CA LEU A 121 1.15 -5.30 1.90
C LEU A 121 0.88 -4.31 0.77
N ARG A 122 0.28 -4.77 -0.35
CA ARG A 122 -0.12 -3.89 -1.47
C ARG A 122 -1.01 -2.75 -1.01
N ARG A 123 -1.99 -3.04 -0.14
CA ARG A 123 -2.89 -2.02 0.40
C ARG A 123 -2.17 -1.01 1.29
N MET A 124 -1.23 -1.47 2.14
CA MET A 124 -0.41 -0.56 2.95
C MET A 124 0.40 0.37 2.05
N VAL A 125 1.05 -0.17 1.01
CA VAL A 125 1.83 0.60 0.03
C VAL A 125 0.95 1.57 -0.77
N ALA A 126 -0.24 1.14 -1.22
CA ALA A 126 -1.19 1.99 -1.93
C ALA A 126 -1.63 3.20 -1.09
N ASN A 127 -1.88 3.02 0.21
CA ASN A 127 -2.20 4.11 1.12
C ASN A 127 -1.04 5.12 1.25
N LEU A 128 0.20 4.64 1.31
CA LEU A 128 1.38 5.53 1.35
C LEU A 128 1.52 6.30 0.04
N LEU A 129 1.39 5.62 -1.11
CA LEU A 129 1.52 6.21 -2.44
C LEU A 129 0.42 7.23 -2.73
N SER A 130 -0.84 6.89 -2.47
CA SER A 130 -1.98 7.79 -2.68
C SER A 130 -1.83 9.08 -1.87
N ASN A 131 -1.33 8.98 -0.63
CA ASN A 131 -1.02 10.15 0.19
C ASN A 131 0.11 11.00 -0.41
N ALA A 132 1.20 10.37 -0.84
CA ALA A 132 2.35 11.06 -1.41
C ALA A 132 2.02 11.73 -2.75
N VAL A 133 1.31 11.05 -3.65
CA VAL A 133 0.84 11.59 -4.95
C VAL A 133 -0.04 12.81 -4.75
N ARG A 134 -0.99 12.73 -3.80
CA ARG A 134 -1.86 13.86 -3.47
C ARG A 134 -1.07 15.04 -2.90
N ALA A 135 -0.08 14.79 -2.05
CA ALA A 135 0.77 15.83 -1.46
C ALA A 135 1.71 16.47 -2.49
N ALA A 136 2.32 15.66 -3.35
CA ALA A 136 3.21 16.12 -4.41
C ALA A 136 2.50 16.99 -5.46
N GLY A 137 1.20 16.75 -5.68
CA GLY A 137 0.45 17.41 -6.74
C GLY A 137 0.82 16.95 -8.14
N PRO A 138 0.24 17.55 -9.21
CA PRO A 138 0.33 17.02 -10.57
C PRO A 138 1.73 17.07 -11.19
N ALA A 139 2.61 17.94 -10.72
CA ALA A 139 3.97 18.10 -11.26
C ALA A 139 5.06 17.78 -10.21
N GLY A 140 4.70 17.16 -9.10
CA GLY A 140 5.62 16.79 -8.04
C GLY A 140 6.40 15.51 -8.33
N THR A 141 7.25 15.14 -7.38
CA THR A 141 8.02 13.90 -7.41
C THR A 141 7.65 13.04 -6.20
N VAL A 142 7.46 11.75 -6.42
CA VAL A 142 7.34 10.74 -5.39
C VAL A 142 8.48 9.75 -5.53
N THR A 143 9.16 9.47 -4.43
CA THR A 143 10.25 8.49 -4.38
C THR A 143 9.88 7.35 -3.44
N ILE A 144 9.93 6.12 -3.93
CA ILE A 144 9.81 4.89 -3.14
C ILE A 144 11.23 4.37 -2.91
N GLU A 145 11.60 4.14 -1.67
CA GLU A 145 12.85 3.48 -1.30
C GLU A 145 12.52 2.15 -0.64
N VAL A 146 13.04 1.06 -1.17
CA VAL A 146 12.98 -0.28 -0.57
C VAL A 146 14.35 -0.59 0.02
N GLY A 147 14.38 -1.20 1.20
CA GLY A 147 15.63 -1.53 1.86
C GLY A 147 15.42 -2.50 3.01
N HIS A 148 16.48 -2.71 3.78
CA HIS A 148 16.45 -3.46 5.03
C HIS A 148 17.49 -2.93 6.00
N GLU A 149 17.23 -3.02 7.28
CA GLU A 149 18.14 -2.62 8.35
C GLU A 149 17.83 -3.42 9.62
N HIS A 150 18.84 -3.98 10.26
CA HIS A 150 18.71 -4.69 11.54
C HIS A 150 17.59 -5.78 11.57
N GLY A 151 17.45 -6.54 10.50
CA GLY A 151 16.43 -7.60 10.40
C GLY A 151 15.01 -7.09 10.13
N LEU A 152 14.86 -5.80 9.86
CA LEU A 152 13.62 -5.19 9.42
C LEU A 152 13.72 -4.81 7.95
N ALA A 153 12.67 -5.10 7.20
CA ALA A 153 12.45 -4.60 5.87
C ALA A 153 11.89 -3.18 5.94
N LEU A 154 12.34 -2.31 5.04
CA LEU A 154 11.90 -0.92 4.93
C LEU A 154 11.26 -0.69 3.57
N ILE A 155 10.09 -0.07 3.57
CA ILE A 155 9.59 0.69 2.44
C ILE A 155 9.30 2.12 2.87
N SER A 156 9.93 3.08 2.21
CA SER A 156 9.79 4.50 2.49
C SER A 156 9.23 5.19 1.27
N VAL A 157 8.23 6.03 1.45
CA VAL A 157 7.62 6.86 0.40
C VAL A 157 7.84 8.32 0.77
N ALA A 158 8.53 9.06 -0.09
CA ALA A 158 8.81 10.47 0.08
C ALA A 158 8.18 11.28 -1.05
N ASP A 159 7.61 12.43 -0.72
CA ASP A 159 7.02 13.39 -1.66
C ASP A 159 7.74 14.74 -1.62
N THR A 160 7.54 15.54 -2.66
CA THR A 160 8.01 16.94 -2.76
C THR A 160 6.91 17.95 -2.45
N GLY A 161 5.87 17.54 -1.73
CA GLY A 161 4.77 18.41 -1.36
C GLY A 161 5.13 19.43 -0.27
N PRO A 162 4.14 20.13 0.30
CA PRO A 162 4.35 21.20 1.27
C PRO A 162 4.80 20.74 2.67
N GLY A 163 4.97 19.42 2.87
CA GLY A 163 5.38 18.86 4.15
C GLY A 163 4.26 18.64 5.16
N PHE A 164 4.61 18.00 6.29
CA PHE A 164 3.66 17.60 7.33
C PHE A 164 2.99 18.84 7.95
N GLY A 165 1.66 18.81 8.04
CA GLY A 165 0.85 19.88 8.68
C GLY A 165 0.38 20.97 7.73
N ASN A 166 0.93 21.10 6.53
CA ASN A 166 0.56 22.13 5.55
C ASN A 166 -0.40 21.66 4.46
N ILE A 167 -0.80 20.40 4.49
CA ILE A 167 -1.77 19.84 3.56
C ILE A 167 -3.18 20.01 4.16
N GLN A 168 -4.17 20.42 3.35
CA GLN A 168 -5.56 20.31 3.75
C GLN A 168 -5.78 18.91 4.32
N LYS A 169 -6.28 18.85 5.56
CA LYS A 169 -6.51 17.60 6.30
C LYS A 169 -7.30 16.63 5.40
N GLY A 170 -6.59 15.78 4.70
CA GLY A 170 -7.14 14.49 4.36
C GLY A 170 -7.38 13.78 5.70
N LEU A 171 -8.33 12.91 5.75
CA LEU A 171 -8.88 12.32 6.97
C LEU A 171 -7.89 11.69 7.95
N GLY A 172 -6.60 11.58 7.60
CA GLY A 172 -5.59 10.92 8.44
C GLY A 172 -5.80 9.40 8.59
N ILE A 173 -6.83 8.87 7.97
CA ILE A 173 -7.34 7.51 8.11
C ILE A 173 -6.35 6.50 7.54
N GLY A 174 -5.84 6.74 6.33
CA GLY A 174 -4.97 5.81 5.63
C GLY A 174 -3.68 5.52 6.39
N LEU A 175 -3.00 6.55 6.91
CA LEU A 175 -1.76 6.37 7.68
C LEU A 175 -2.00 5.71 9.04
N ALA A 176 -3.11 6.05 9.72
CA ALA A 176 -3.49 5.40 10.97
C ALA A 176 -3.77 3.91 10.76
N GLN A 177 -4.37 3.54 9.63
CA GLN A 177 -4.61 2.15 9.26
C GLN A 177 -3.31 1.41 8.94
N VAL A 178 -2.41 2.00 8.15
CA VAL A 178 -1.09 1.42 7.89
C VAL A 178 -0.32 1.22 9.19
N SER A 179 -0.35 2.20 10.12
CA SER A 179 0.30 2.10 11.42
C SER A 179 -0.25 0.93 12.24
N ARG A 180 -1.58 0.79 12.33
CA ARG A 180 -2.21 -0.35 13.03
C ARG A 180 -1.83 -1.70 12.42
N SER A 181 -1.86 -1.78 11.08
CA SER A 181 -1.45 -3.00 10.36
C SER A 181 0.02 -3.32 10.58
N ALA A 182 0.90 -2.32 10.52
CA ALA A 182 2.33 -2.51 10.80
C ALA A 182 2.56 -3.09 12.21
N ILE A 183 1.95 -2.50 13.24
CA ILE A 183 2.07 -2.95 14.63
C ILE A 183 1.61 -4.40 14.79
N ARG A 184 0.49 -4.79 14.17
CA ARG A 184 -0.01 -6.19 14.22
C ARG A 184 0.98 -7.20 13.64
N HIS A 185 1.79 -6.79 12.68
CA HIS A 185 2.82 -7.63 12.04
C HIS A 185 4.20 -7.43 12.67
N GLY A 186 4.28 -6.85 13.87
CA GLY A 186 5.55 -6.65 14.59
C GLY A 186 6.43 -5.53 14.02
N GLY A 187 5.87 -4.71 13.15
CA GLY A 187 6.51 -3.57 12.53
C GLY A 187 6.12 -2.21 13.13
N ARG A 188 6.46 -1.14 12.44
CA ARG A 188 6.12 0.24 12.82
C ARG A 188 6.02 1.16 11.59
N LEU A 189 5.36 2.29 11.78
CA LEU A 189 5.29 3.38 10.81
C LEU A 189 5.94 4.63 11.39
N GLU A 190 6.83 5.25 10.64
CA GLU A 190 7.51 6.48 11.01
C GLU A 190 7.18 7.56 9.98
N CYS A 191 6.94 8.79 10.46
CA CYS A 191 6.68 9.94 9.62
C CYS A 191 7.69 11.03 9.93
N GLY A 192 8.24 11.64 8.89
CA GLY A 192 9.24 12.71 9.01
C GLY A 192 9.25 13.64 7.82
N SER A 193 10.12 14.63 7.85
CA SER A 193 10.34 15.53 6.71
C SER A 193 11.13 14.82 5.63
N GLY A 194 10.71 14.97 4.37
CA GLY A 194 11.45 14.53 3.20
C GLY A 194 12.65 15.44 2.89
N ALA A 195 13.63 14.93 2.16
CA ALA A 195 14.70 15.75 1.61
C ALA A 195 14.09 16.71 0.59
N GLY A 196 14.23 18.03 0.82
CA GLY A 196 13.65 19.06 -0.07
C GLY A 196 12.32 19.65 0.43
N GLY A 197 11.88 19.33 1.65
CA GLY A 197 10.77 20.01 2.33
C GLY A 197 9.43 19.28 2.32
N GLY A 198 9.28 18.19 1.58
CA GLY A 198 8.08 17.34 1.57
C GLY A 198 7.96 16.41 2.78
N THR A 199 7.14 15.37 2.65
CA THR A 199 6.95 14.35 3.68
C THR A 199 7.68 13.07 3.30
N ARG A 200 8.19 12.35 4.29
CA ARG A 200 8.67 10.97 4.18
C ARG A 200 7.90 10.11 5.16
N VAL A 201 7.32 9.02 4.68
CA VAL A 201 6.67 8.01 5.49
C VAL A 201 7.39 6.69 5.30
N SER A 202 7.85 6.09 6.38
CA SER A 202 8.65 4.86 6.41
C SER A 202 7.90 3.75 7.14
N LEU A 203 7.60 2.67 6.43
CA LEU A 203 7.00 1.44 6.94
C LEU A 203 8.10 0.42 7.18
N TRP A 204 8.20 -0.04 8.42
CA TRP A 204 9.13 -1.08 8.86
C TRP A 204 8.35 -2.36 9.16
N LEU A 205 8.79 -3.49 8.62
CA LEU A 205 8.21 -4.80 8.85
C LEU A 205 9.30 -5.82 9.13
N PRO A 206 9.06 -6.84 9.97
CA PRO A 206 10.00 -7.94 10.12
C PRO A 206 10.25 -8.64 8.79
N THR A 207 11.52 -8.96 8.50
CA THR A 207 11.84 -9.80 7.34
C THR A 207 11.31 -11.21 7.53
N ALA A 208 11.04 -11.89 6.43
CA ALA A 208 10.54 -13.26 6.46
C ALA A 208 11.55 -14.20 7.16
N PRO A 209 11.07 -15.21 7.92
CA PRO A 209 11.94 -16.17 8.59
C PRO A 209 12.86 -16.91 7.60
N GLY A 210 14.14 -17.04 7.93
CA GLY A 210 15.11 -17.73 7.06
C GLY A 210 15.78 -16.86 6.00
N GLN A 211 15.37 -15.59 5.84
CA GLN A 211 16.08 -14.66 4.98
C GLN A 211 17.37 -14.20 5.68
N SER A 212 18.50 -14.83 5.33
CA SER A 212 19.82 -14.34 5.73
C SER A 212 20.18 -13.13 4.87
N LEU A 213 19.81 -11.96 5.33
CA LEU A 213 20.33 -10.71 4.77
C LEU A 213 21.77 -10.60 5.31
N ALA A 214 22.75 -10.87 4.45
CA ALA A 214 24.14 -10.81 4.82
C ALA A 214 24.44 -9.47 5.52
N ALA A 215 24.99 -9.53 6.72
CA ALA A 215 25.38 -8.39 7.54
C ALA A 215 26.56 -7.62 6.91
N GLY A 216 26.36 -7.12 5.68
CA GLY A 216 27.37 -6.43 4.89
C GLY A 216 26.89 -5.17 4.20
N ALA A 217 25.61 -4.85 4.31
CA ALA A 217 25.03 -3.69 3.63
C ALA A 217 24.30 -2.75 4.60
N ASP A 218 24.94 -2.40 5.72
CA ASP A 218 24.63 -1.16 6.45
C ASP A 218 25.06 0.03 5.56
N ARG A 219 24.46 0.14 4.38
CA ARG A 219 24.61 1.30 3.50
C ARG A 219 23.28 2.01 3.41
N LYS A 220 23.22 3.13 4.17
CA LYS A 220 22.42 4.27 3.75
C LYS A 220 22.51 4.35 2.22
N PRO A 221 21.40 4.38 1.45
CA PRO A 221 21.48 4.39 0.01
C PRO A 221 22.31 5.59 -0.45
N ARG A 222 23.55 5.32 -0.86
CA ARG A 222 24.32 6.24 -1.69
C ARG A 222 23.70 6.13 -3.07
N GLY A 223 23.16 7.27 -3.54
CA GLY A 223 22.57 7.33 -4.86
C GLY A 223 23.48 6.70 -5.92
N GLN A 224 22.97 5.63 -6.51
CA GLN A 224 23.36 5.18 -7.86
C GLN A 224 22.43 4.03 -8.26
N GLU A 225 21.89 4.24 -9.45
CA GLU A 225 20.97 3.44 -10.23
C GLU A 225 19.49 3.61 -9.86
N SER A 226 19.00 4.82 -10.16
CA SER A 226 17.57 5.07 -10.33
C SER A 226 17.10 4.37 -11.59
N THR A 227 16.39 3.27 -11.45
CA THR A 227 15.56 2.79 -12.55
C THR A 227 14.40 3.78 -12.69
N THR A 228 14.59 4.79 -13.51
CA THR A 228 13.54 5.73 -13.87
C THR A 228 12.58 4.99 -14.78
N LEU A 229 11.50 4.45 -14.22
CA LEU A 229 10.36 4.02 -15.02
C LEU A 229 9.66 5.30 -15.51
N GLY A 230 10.18 5.85 -16.60
CA GLY A 230 9.55 6.95 -17.30
C GLY A 230 8.29 6.47 -18.00
N LEU A 231 7.18 6.43 -17.29
CA LEU A 231 5.86 6.33 -17.89
C LEU A 231 5.53 7.69 -18.53
N ARG A 232 6.13 7.94 -19.72
CA ARG A 232 5.67 9.01 -20.60
C ARG A 232 4.34 8.57 -21.18
N THR A 233 3.25 9.09 -20.65
CA THR A 233 1.97 9.06 -21.32
C THR A 233 2.10 9.93 -22.57
N THR A 234 2.15 9.33 -23.76
CA THR A 234 2.01 10.06 -25.03
C THR A 234 0.61 10.66 -25.05
N ALA A 235 0.52 11.94 -24.75
CA ALA A 235 -0.67 12.73 -25.02
C ALA A 235 -0.92 12.66 -26.53
N GLY A 236 -2.09 12.15 -26.90
CA GLY A 236 -2.51 12.05 -28.29
C GLY A 236 -2.44 13.41 -28.95
N SER A 237 -1.70 13.46 -30.05
CA SER A 237 -1.63 14.56 -30.98
C SER A 237 -3.03 14.92 -31.47
N ALA A 238 -3.55 16.06 -31.05
CA ALA A 238 -4.72 16.68 -31.67
C ALA A 238 -4.35 17.02 -33.10
N VAL A 239 -5.03 16.39 -34.03
CA VAL A 239 -4.98 16.74 -35.46
C VAL A 239 -5.66 18.08 -35.65
N ASP A 240 -4.86 19.10 -35.86
CA ASP A 240 -5.30 20.43 -36.26
C ASP A 240 -5.75 20.38 -37.75
N GLY A 241 -7.05 20.27 -37.95
CA GLY A 241 -7.69 20.33 -39.26
C GLY A 241 -8.08 21.76 -39.59
N THR A 242 -7.23 22.47 -40.30
CA THR A 242 -7.55 23.78 -40.88
C THR A 242 -8.38 23.57 -42.16
N PRO A 243 -9.59 24.12 -42.31
CA PRO A 243 -10.25 24.20 -43.58
C PRO A 243 -9.76 25.44 -44.31
N GLY A 244 -9.08 25.22 -45.44
CA GLY A 244 -8.72 26.26 -46.40
C GLY A 244 -9.93 26.89 -47.03
N ALA A 245 -9.89 28.21 -47.06
CA ALA A 245 -10.81 29.03 -47.84
C ALA A 245 -10.51 28.91 -49.34
N GLY A 246 -11.55 28.74 -50.12
CA GLY A 246 -11.64 28.95 -51.54
C GLY A 246 -12.94 29.70 -51.82
#